data_4e9ed2501a9fccdbd0cbcf1d65f82239
#
_entry.id   4e9ed2501a9fccdbd0cbcf1d65f82239
#
_cell.length_a   1.000
_cell.length_b   1.000
_cell.length_c   1.000
_cell.angle_alpha   90.00
_cell.angle_beta   90.00
_cell.angle_gamma   90.00
#
_symmetry.space_group_name_H-M   'P 1'
#
loop_
_entity.id
_entity.type
_entity.pdbx_description
1 polymer ?
#
loop_
_entity_poly.entity_id
_entity_poly.type
_entity_poly.pdbx_seq_one_letter_code
_entity_poly.pdbx_strand_id
1 'polypeptide(L)'
;MNPEHSDAADRERAVTDEVLASFDRTADPRLREVMRSLVGHLHAFAREVRLTEREWETAIAFLTRAGHITDDRRQEFVLLSDVLGLSMLAVAINEPKTPGATQATVFGPFFVDGAPEIALGGDIADGAAGTPCYVSGQVRSADGLPIGGVRLDIWGADEDGFYDVQYPDDRTAGRGWLRTAPDGTYRFWTVLPTPYPIPHDGPVGDLLTAAARGPMRPAHLHFKATTPGHRTLITHIFVAGDPYLGCDAVFGVKDSLVVEADHHSAGPAPDGSQPQGAWTSMTFDLVLVPDNDS
;
A
#
# COMPACT_ATOMS: atom_id res chain seq x y z
N MET A 1 20.72 3.22 46.03
CA MET A 1 20.53 2.36 44.82
C MET A 1 20.72 0.93 45.31
N ASN A 2 19.72 0.08 45.16
CA ASN A 2 19.74 -1.27 45.71
C ASN A 2 20.70 -2.14 44.89
N PRO A 3 21.74 -2.81 45.45
CA PRO A 3 22.72 -3.58 44.72
C PRO A 3 22.14 -4.70 43.84
N GLU A 4 21.03 -5.29 44.27
CA GLU A 4 20.32 -6.33 43.47
C GLU A 4 19.74 -5.84 42.17
N HIS A 5 19.31 -4.57 42.06
CA HIS A 5 18.81 -3.96 40.81
C HIS A 5 19.94 -3.64 39.82
N SER A 6 21.16 -3.35 40.32
CA SER A 6 22.33 -3.14 39.50
C SER A 6 22.75 -4.45 38.81
N ASP A 7 22.78 -5.55 39.56
CA ASP A 7 23.24 -6.86 39.06
C ASP A 7 22.26 -7.46 38.00
N ALA A 8 20.97 -7.23 38.14
CA ALA A 8 19.97 -7.67 37.17
C ALA A 8 20.10 -6.87 35.83
N ALA A 9 20.23 -5.53 35.93
CA ALA A 9 20.39 -4.68 34.76
C ALA A 9 21.71 -4.95 34.00
N ASP A 10 22.77 -5.33 34.73
CA ASP A 10 24.04 -5.69 34.12
C ASP A 10 23.97 -7.03 33.38
N ARG A 11 23.26 -8.01 33.92
CA ARG A 11 22.98 -9.28 33.22
C ARG A 11 22.15 -9.07 31.96
N GLU A 12 21.09 -8.25 32.01
CA GLU A 12 20.27 -7.91 30.82
C GLU A 12 21.10 -7.23 29.72
N ARG A 13 22.04 -6.36 30.10
CA ARG A 13 22.98 -5.72 29.16
C ARG A 13 23.96 -6.71 28.57
N ALA A 14 24.53 -7.59 29.38
CA ALA A 14 25.52 -8.58 28.95
C ALA A 14 24.96 -9.49 27.83
N VAL A 15 23.69 -9.91 27.92
CA VAL A 15 23.02 -10.68 26.86
C VAL A 15 22.99 -9.86 25.56
N THR A 16 22.64 -8.58 25.65
CA THR A 16 22.60 -7.71 24.46
C THR A 16 23.96 -7.56 23.81
N ASP A 17 25.01 -7.31 24.61
CA ASP A 17 26.37 -7.10 24.13
C ASP A 17 26.93 -8.37 23.47
N GLU A 18 26.65 -9.56 24.03
CA GLU A 18 27.03 -10.84 23.46
C GLU A 18 26.37 -11.08 22.09
N VAL A 19 25.06 -10.83 21.98
CA VAL A 19 24.34 -10.99 20.72
C VAL A 19 24.83 -9.98 19.69
N LEU A 20 25.06 -8.71 20.05
CA LEU A 20 25.59 -7.71 19.12
C LEU A 20 26.99 -8.08 18.64
N ALA A 21 27.88 -8.57 19.53
CA ALA A 21 29.22 -9.02 19.16
C ALA A 21 29.19 -10.23 18.20
N SER A 22 28.19 -11.07 18.26
CA SER A 22 28.06 -12.22 17.35
C SER A 22 27.95 -11.82 15.87
N PHE A 23 27.47 -10.59 15.58
CA PHE A 23 27.39 -10.04 14.23
C PHE A 23 28.66 -9.38 13.72
N ASP A 24 29.70 -9.20 14.54
CA ASP A 24 30.94 -8.52 14.14
C ASP A 24 31.67 -9.20 12.97
N ARG A 25 31.45 -10.51 12.81
CA ARG A 25 32.04 -11.31 11.72
C ARG A 25 31.12 -11.43 10.49
N THR A 26 29.96 -10.75 10.45
CA THR A 26 29.07 -10.73 9.28
C THR A 26 29.80 -10.06 8.12
N ALA A 27 29.97 -10.79 7.01
CA ALA A 27 30.77 -10.33 5.87
C ALA A 27 30.13 -9.11 5.16
N ASP A 28 28.80 -9.11 5.01
CA ASP A 28 28.07 -7.99 4.45
C ASP A 28 27.97 -6.85 5.48
N PRO A 29 28.58 -5.67 5.21
CA PRO A 29 28.55 -4.54 6.14
C PRO A 29 27.14 -4.01 6.40
N ARG A 30 26.27 -4.01 5.36
CA ARG A 30 24.91 -3.52 5.48
C ARG A 30 24.04 -4.46 6.31
N LEU A 31 24.13 -5.76 6.06
CA LEU A 31 23.44 -6.76 6.87
C LEU A 31 23.88 -6.67 8.34
N ARG A 32 25.19 -6.51 8.59
CA ARG A 32 25.73 -6.32 9.94
C ARG A 32 25.14 -5.10 10.63
N GLU A 33 25.08 -3.96 9.95
CA GLU A 33 24.49 -2.72 10.46
C GLU A 33 23.01 -2.93 10.82
N VAL A 34 22.21 -3.48 9.89
CA VAL A 34 20.78 -3.72 10.06
C VAL A 34 20.51 -4.65 11.24
N MET A 35 21.24 -5.77 11.31
CA MET A 35 21.01 -6.77 12.38
C MET A 35 21.42 -6.24 13.76
N ARG A 36 22.52 -5.50 13.85
CA ARG A 36 22.92 -4.88 15.13
C ARG A 36 21.91 -3.83 15.59
N SER A 37 21.41 -3.00 14.68
CA SER A 37 20.36 -2.01 14.97
C SER A 37 19.06 -2.70 15.41
N LEU A 38 18.59 -3.71 14.66
CA LEU A 38 17.38 -4.46 14.97
C LEU A 38 17.46 -5.08 16.37
N VAL A 39 18.54 -5.81 16.67
CA VAL A 39 18.72 -6.45 17.99
C VAL A 39 18.79 -5.42 19.10
N GLY A 40 19.51 -4.32 18.88
CA GLY A 40 19.61 -3.23 19.86
C GLY A 40 18.21 -2.69 20.24
N HIS A 41 17.38 -2.38 19.25
CA HIS A 41 16.02 -1.87 19.46
C HIS A 41 15.08 -2.92 20.03
N LEU A 42 15.14 -4.17 19.55
CA LEU A 42 14.30 -5.26 20.06
C LEU A 42 14.58 -5.55 21.53
N HIS A 43 15.85 -5.59 21.93
CA HIS A 43 16.22 -5.80 23.34
C HIS A 43 15.89 -4.57 24.19
N ALA A 44 16.02 -3.36 23.65
CA ALA A 44 15.59 -2.14 24.33
C ALA A 44 14.08 -2.16 24.60
N PHE A 45 13.28 -2.49 23.59
CA PHE A 45 11.85 -2.68 23.74
C PHE A 45 11.49 -3.69 24.82
N ALA A 46 12.09 -4.89 24.78
CA ALA A 46 11.80 -5.93 25.78
C ALA A 46 12.09 -5.46 27.21
N ARG A 47 13.20 -4.71 27.42
CA ARG A 47 13.51 -4.13 28.74
C ARG A 47 12.57 -3.00 29.13
N GLU A 48 12.22 -2.12 28.21
CA GLU A 48 11.33 -0.98 28.44
C GLU A 48 9.95 -1.43 28.92
N VAL A 49 9.34 -2.40 28.22
CA VAL A 49 8.03 -2.92 28.59
C VAL A 49 8.07 -4.00 29.68
N ARG A 50 9.26 -4.39 30.13
CA ARG A 50 9.48 -5.51 31.07
C ARG A 50 8.77 -6.78 30.60
N LEU A 51 9.01 -7.15 29.32
CA LEU A 51 8.36 -8.27 28.64
C LEU A 51 8.43 -9.53 29.47
N THR A 52 7.27 -10.12 29.77
CA THR A 52 7.17 -11.38 30.51
C THR A 52 7.34 -12.60 29.59
N GLU A 53 7.75 -13.75 30.13
CA GLU A 53 7.84 -15.01 29.38
C GLU A 53 6.50 -15.38 28.72
N ARG A 54 5.38 -15.17 29.41
CA ARG A 54 4.04 -15.44 28.89
C ARG A 54 3.69 -14.54 27.69
N GLU A 55 4.05 -13.27 27.72
CA GLU A 55 3.85 -12.35 26.58
C GLU A 55 4.75 -12.74 25.42
N TRP A 56 5.99 -13.13 25.68
CA TRP A 56 6.90 -13.65 24.67
C TRP A 56 6.34 -14.93 24.02
N GLU A 57 5.87 -15.90 24.79
CA GLU A 57 5.22 -17.12 24.27
C GLU A 57 4.00 -16.78 23.40
N THR A 58 3.18 -15.81 23.85
CA THR A 58 2.02 -15.34 23.08
C THR A 58 2.43 -14.74 21.73
N ALA A 59 3.49 -13.93 21.71
CA ALA A 59 4.03 -13.36 20.49
C ALA A 59 4.59 -14.41 19.53
N ILE A 60 5.30 -15.43 20.05
CA ILE A 60 5.79 -16.56 19.23
C ILE A 60 4.62 -17.36 18.66
N ALA A 61 3.59 -17.64 19.44
CA ALA A 61 2.40 -18.35 18.97
C ALA A 61 1.66 -17.56 17.89
N PHE A 62 1.56 -16.23 18.03
CA PHE A 62 1.01 -15.34 17.02
C PHE A 62 1.79 -15.42 15.69
N LEU A 63 3.12 -15.26 15.73
CA LEU A 63 3.98 -15.34 14.53
C LEU A 63 3.90 -16.72 13.87
N THR A 64 3.83 -17.78 14.67
CA THR A 64 3.68 -19.15 14.16
C THR A 64 2.36 -19.31 13.41
N ARG A 65 1.24 -18.81 13.95
CA ARG A 65 -0.05 -18.83 13.26
C ARG A 65 -0.02 -17.99 11.97
N ALA A 66 0.61 -16.82 12.00
CA ALA A 66 0.78 -15.99 10.80
C ALA A 66 1.58 -16.72 9.72
N GLY A 67 2.63 -17.46 10.11
CA GLY A 67 3.41 -18.29 9.18
C GLY A 67 2.58 -19.43 8.57
N HIS A 68 1.71 -20.07 9.36
CA HIS A 68 0.90 -21.19 8.89
C HIS A 68 -0.15 -20.79 7.84
N ILE A 69 -0.64 -19.56 7.85
CA ILE A 69 -1.64 -19.08 6.87
C ILE A 69 -1.04 -18.22 5.76
N THR A 70 0.26 -18.00 5.77
CA THR A 70 0.97 -17.29 4.71
C THR A 70 1.28 -18.25 3.55
N ASP A 71 0.85 -17.89 2.35
CA ASP A 71 1.13 -18.59 1.09
C ASP A 71 1.31 -17.59 -0.06
N ASP A 72 1.36 -18.06 -1.30
CA ASP A 72 1.55 -17.23 -2.50
C ASP A 72 0.38 -16.25 -2.77
N ARG A 73 -0.79 -16.48 -2.17
CA ARG A 73 -1.99 -15.66 -2.32
C ARG A 73 -2.29 -14.81 -1.09
N ARG A 74 -1.87 -15.26 0.09
CA ARG A 74 -2.09 -14.59 1.37
C ARG A 74 -0.79 -14.29 2.08
N GLN A 75 -0.45 -13.01 2.18
CA GLN A 75 0.79 -12.54 2.81
C GLN A 75 0.51 -11.94 4.19
N GLU A 76 0.28 -12.79 5.19
CA GLU A 76 -0.08 -12.35 6.55
C GLU A 76 1.04 -11.52 7.21
N PHE A 77 2.32 -11.78 6.88
CA PHE A 77 3.44 -10.96 7.37
C PHE A 77 3.49 -9.57 6.74
N VAL A 78 3.12 -9.45 5.45
CA VAL A 78 2.97 -8.14 4.80
C VAL A 78 1.82 -7.39 5.47
N LEU A 79 0.70 -8.05 5.69
CA LEU A 79 -0.46 -7.48 6.38
C LEU A 79 -0.10 -7.02 7.81
N LEU A 80 0.69 -7.80 8.55
CA LEU A 80 1.21 -7.40 9.86
C LEU A 80 2.06 -6.12 9.78
N SER A 81 2.97 -6.06 8.79
CA SER A 81 3.79 -4.88 8.54
C SER A 81 2.93 -3.64 8.23
N ASP A 82 1.87 -3.82 7.43
CA ASP A 82 0.95 -2.76 7.03
C ASP A 82 0.18 -2.20 8.25
N VAL A 83 -0.43 -3.07 9.06
CA VAL A 83 -1.21 -2.63 10.22
C VAL A 83 -0.35 -2.07 11.36
N LEU A 84 0.94 -2.38 11.39
CA LEU A 84 1.92 -1.76 12.30
C LEU A 84 2.51 -0.46 11.71
N GLY A 85 2.16 -0.10 10.47
CA GLY A 85 2.65 1.09 9.79
C GLY A 85 4.10 1.00 9.29
N LEU A 86 4.74 -0.18 9.41
CA LEU A 86 6.13 -0.36 9.00
C LEU A 86 6.30 -0.25 7.48
N SER A 87 5.35 -0.78 6.71
CA SER A 87 5.34 -0.66 5.25
C SER A 87 5.30 0.81 4.82
N MET A 88 4.38 1.60 5.39
CA MET A 88 4.27 3.03 5.08
C MET A 88 5.48 3.82 5.56
N LEU A 89 6.06 3.47 6.71
CA LEU A 89 7.30 4.08 7.18
C LEU A 89 8.46 3.79 6.22
N ALA A 90 8.59 2.55 5.73
CA ALA A 90 9.60 2.20 4.74
C ALA A 90 9.41 2.99 3.43
N VAL A 91 8.16 3.15 2.95
CA VAL A 91 7.85 4.02 1.81
C VAL A 91 8.31 5.45 2.09
N ALA A 92 7.94 6.03 3.23
CA ALA A 92 8.28 7.41 3.57
C ALA A 92 9.80 7.67 3.69
N ILE A 93 10.56 6.70 4.22
CA ILE A 93 12.03 6.77 4.30
C ILE A 93 12.66 6.83 2.90
N ASN A 94 12.07 6.10 1.94
CA ASN A 94 12.59 5.99 0.57
C ASN A 94 11.91 6.94 -0.42
N GLU A 95 10.95 7.74 0.03
CA GLU A 95 10.23 8.69 -0.82
C GLU A 95 11.18 9.81 -1.29
N PRO A 96 11.19 10.16 -2.59
CA PRO A 96 11.98 11.26 -3.10
C PRO A 96 11.58 12.58 -2.44
N LYS A 97 12.55 13.40 -2.07
CA LYS A 97 12.32 14.74 -1.49
C LYS A 97 12.12 15.81 -2.58
N THR A 98 11.45 15.46 -3.67
CA THR A 98 11.19 16.36 -4.80
C THR A 98 9.86 17.08 -4.57
N PRO A 99 9.85 18.41 -4.42
CA PRO A 99 8.60 19.15 -4.23
C PRO A 99 7.62 18.92 -5.38
N GLY A 100 6.35 18.71 -5.05
CA GLY A 100 5.29 18.49 -6.04
C GLY A 100 5.25 17.10 -6.66
N ALA A 101 6.20 16.21 -6.36
CA ALA A 101 6.11 14.80 -6.77
C ALA A 101 4.88 14.12 -6.15
N THR A 102 4.24 13.23 -6.92
CA THR A 102 3.15 12.40 -6.38
C THR A 102 3.71 11.48 -5.31
N GLN A 103 3.08 11.50 -4.14
CA GLN A 103 3.50 10.69 -3.00
C GLN A 103 3.24 9.21 -3.25
N ALA A 104 4.21 8.37 -2.87
CA ALA A 104 4.07 6.92 -2.95
C ALA A 104 3.28 6.37 -1.76
N THR A 105 2.68 5.20 -1.95
CA THR A 105 2.00 4.42 -0.90
C THR A 105 2.43 2.95 -0.96
N VAL A 106 1.86 2.10 -0.10
CA VAL A 106 2.13 0.65 -0.12
C VAL A 106 1.63 0.03 -1.42
N PHE A 107 2.28 -1.05 -1.85
CA PHE A 107 1.89 -1.76 -3.08
C PHE A 107 0.56 -2.49 -2.94
N GLY A 108 0.30 -3.01 -1.76
CA GLY A 108 -0.86 -3.86 -1.47
C GLY A 108 -0.68 -5.29 -1.99
N PRO A 109 -1.48 -6.24 -1.47
CA PRO A 109 -1.33 -7.67 -1.77
C PRO A 109 -2.07 -8.13 -3.05
N PHE A 110 -2.85 -7.26 -3.69
CA PHE A 110 -3.78 -7.65 -4.77
C PHE A 110 -3.29 -7.29 -6.19
N PHE A 111 -2.07 -6.78 -6.31
CA PHE A 111 -1.45 -6.58 -7.61
C PHE A 111 -1.10 -7.92 -8.25
N VAL A 112 -1.42 -8.07 -9.54
CA VAL A 112 -1.05 -9.24 -10.34
C VAL A 112 -0.40 -8.75 -11.64
N ASP A 113 0.74 -9.32 -11.97
CA ASP A 113 1.36 -9.13 -13.29
C ASP A 113 0.49 -9.75 -14.39
N GLY A 114 0.52 -9.15 -15.59
CA GLY A 114 -0.19 -9.69 -16.74
C GLY A 114 -1.65 -9.23 -16.88
N ALA A 115 -2.03 -8.15 -16.19
CA ALA A 115 -3.31 -7.48 -16.47
C ALA A 115 -3.47 -7.14 -17.97
N PRO A 116 -4.71 -7.09 -18.51
CA PRO A 116 -4.94 -6.77 -19.91
C PRO A 116 -4.55 -5.34 -20.27
N GLU A 117 -4.02 -5.16 -21.50
CA GLU A 117 -3.83 -3.83 -22.08
C GLU A 117 -5.17 -3.27 -22.55
N ILE A 118 -5.46 -2.03 -22.20
CA ILE A 118 -6.61 -1.30 -22.70
C ILE A 118 -6.16 -0.09 -23.54
N ALA A 119 -6.98 0.31 -24.49
CA ALA A 119 -6.79 1.58 -25.19
C ALA A 119 -7.08 2.78 -24.26
N LEU A 120 -6.60 3.97 -24.62
CA LEU A 120 -7.02 5.20 -23.94
C LEU A 120 -8.55 5.38 -24.03
N GLY A 121 -9.21 5.51 -22.88
CA GLY A 121 -10.67 5.54 -22.75
C GLY A 121 -11.30 4.15 -22.68
N GLY A 122 -10.52 3.06 -22.69
CA GLY A 122 -11.02 1.71 -22.45
C GLY A 122 -11.55 1.51 -21.04
N ASP A 123 -12.26 0.40 -20.83
CA ASP A 123 -12.86 0.05 -19.55
C ASP A 123 -12.09 -1.11 -18.89
N ILE A 124 -11.65 -0.92 -17.66
CA ILE A 124 -11.02 -1.97 -16.85
C ILE A 124 -12.02 -2.68 -15.93
N ALA A 125 -13.26 -2.18 -15.82
CA ALA A 125 -14.27 -2.82 -14.99
C ALA A 125 -14.56 -4.27 -15.45
N ASP A 126 -14.61 -4.49 -16.76
CA ASP A 126 -14.83 -5.80 -17.42
C ASP A 126 -15.91 -6.65 -16.72
N GLY A 127 -17.05 -6.01 -16.42
CA GLY A 127 -18.18 -6.63 -15.75
C GLY A 127 -18.14 -6.61 -14.22
N ALA A 128 -17.17 -5.94 -13.60
CA ALA A 128 -17.25 -5.62 -12.17
C ALA A 128 -18.52 -4.80 -11.88
N ALA A 129 -19.22 -5.17 -10.82
CA ALA A 129 -20.40 -4.43 -10.38
C ALA A 129 -20.01 -3.11 -9.72
N GLY A 130 -20.83 -2.07 -9.93
CA GLY A 130 -20.63 -0.77 -9.30
C GLY A 130 -21.06 0.40 -10.17
N THR A 131 -20.98 1.61 -9.59
CA THR A 131 -21.25 2.85 -10.33
C THR A 131 -20.12 3.10 -11.33
N PRO A 132 -20.38 3.26 -12.64
CA PRO A 132 -19.33 3.58 -13.61
C PRO A 132 -18.56 4.84 -13.21
N CYS A 133 -17.25 4.78 -13.31
CA CYS A 133 -16.36 5.88 -12.95
C CYS A 133 -15.38 6.17 -14.10
N TYR A 134 -15.42 7.39 -14.61
CA TYR A 134 -14.45 7.89 -15.57
C TYR A 134 -13.27 8.52 -14.86
N VAL A 135 -12.07 7.99 -15.10
CA VAL A 135 -10.85 8.50 -14.49
C VAL A 135 -9.96 9.12 -15.56
N SER A 136 -9.46 10.32 -15.30
CA SER A 136 -8.59 11.03 -16.23
C SER A 136 -7.51 11.83 -15.50
N GLY A 137 -6.46 12.21 -16.23
CA GLY A 137 -5.38 13.03 -15.73
C GLY A 137 -4.22 13.11 -16.69
N GLN A 138 -3.11 13.64 -16.22
CA GLN A 138 -1.88 13.77 -16.99
C GLN A 138 -0.68 13.30 -16.18
N VAL A 139 0.23 12.57 -16.81
CA VAL A 139 1.53 12.25 -16.22
C VAL A 139 2.54 13.31 -16.63
N ARG A 140 3.22 13.87 -15.64
CA ARG A 140 4.22 14.94 -15.79
C ARG A 140 5.51 14.61 -15.05
N SER A 141 6.59 15.22 -15.46
CA SER A 141 7.82 15.30 -14.67
C SER A 141 7.72 16.37 -13.59
N ALA A 142 8.66 16.37 -12.64
CA ALA A 142 8.68 17.34 -11.54
C ALA A 142 8.86 18.81 -12.00
N ASP A 143 9.39 19.04 -13.20
CA ASP A 143 9.48 20.35 -13.84
C ASP A 143 8.23 20.73 -14.66
N GLY A 144 7.17 19.91 -14.59
CA GLY A 144 5.87 20.16 -15.18
C GLY A 144 5.72 19.74 -16.65
N LEU A 145 6.74 19.11 -17.24
CA LEU A 145 6.66 18.65 -18.64
C LEU A 145 5.84 17.35 -18.73
N PRO A 146 4.97 17.21 -19.74
CA PRO A 146 4.20 15.99 -19.93
C PRO A 146 5.10 14.81 -20.31
N ILE A 147 4.76 13.62 -19.81
CA ILE A 147 5.47 12.37 -20.13
C ILE A 147 4.53 11.44 -20.87
N GLY A 148 4.76 11.27 -22.16
CA GLY A 148 4.02 10.36 -23.03
C GLY A 148 4.58 8.93 -22.96
N GLY A 149 3.70 7.94 -23.24
CA GLY A 149 4.07 6.53 -23.31
C GLY A 149 4.33 5.85 -21.96
N VAL A 150 4.04 6.52 -20.84
CA VAL A 150 4.13 5.92 -19.51
C VAL A 150 3.16 4.76 -19.40
N ARG A 151 3.62 3.60 -18.98
CA ARG A 151 2.75 2.49 -18.61
C ARG A 151 2.11 2.78 -17.26
N LEU A 152 0.79 2.82 -17.24
CA LEU A 152 -0.03 2.88 -16.02
C LEU A 152 -0.72 1.54 -15.84
N ASP A 153 -0.34 0.80 -14.81
CA ASP A 153 -1.10 -0.34 -14.31
C ASP A 153 -2.09 0.19 -13.26
N ILE A 154 -3.36 -0.17 -13.39
CA ILE A 154 -4.46 0.29 -12.54
C ILE A 154 -5.19 -0.93 -11.99
N TRP A 155 -5.55 -0.91 -10.72
CA TRP A 155 -6.41 -1.94 -10.12
C TRP A 155 -7.20 -1.36 -8.94
N GLY A 156 -8.38 -1.92 -8.70
CA GLY A 156 -9.30 -1.50 -7.65
C GLY A 156 -10.28 -2.59 -7.28
N ALA A 157 -10.94 -2.41 -6.15
CA ALA A 157 -12.05 -3.26 -5.71
C ALA A 157 -13.34 -2.89 -6.45
N ASP A 158 -14.25 -3.86 -6.57
CA ASP A 158 -15.62 -3.66 -7.03
C ASP A 158 -16.53 -3.06 -5.94
N GLU A 159 -17.85 -2.97 -6.17
CA GLU A 159 -18.81 -2.41 -5.21
C GLU A 159 -18.96 -3.22 -3.93
N ASP A 160 -18.63 -4.52 -3.96
CA ASP A 160 -18.64 -5.40 -2.80
C ASP A 160 -17.32 -5.32 -1.99
N GLY A 161 -16.33 -4.56 -2.47
CA GLY A 161 -15.03 -4.38 -1.84
C GLY A 161 -14.05 -5.51 -2.12
N PHE A 162 -14.28 -6.32 -3.17
CA PHE A 162 -13.40 -7.42 -3.56
C PHE A 162 -12.59 -7.09 -4.83
N TYR A 163 -11.35 -7.53 -4.83
CA TYR A 163 -10.53 -7.60 -6.03
C TYR A 163 -10.83 -8.90 -6.77
N ASP A 164 -10.66 -8.92 -8.08
CA ASP A 164 -10.92 -10.10 -8.91
C ASP A 164 -10.18 -11.36 -8.44
N VAL A 165 -8.95 -11.23 -7.93
CA VAL A 165 -8.15 -12.34 -7.37
C VAL A 165 -8.76 -12.99 -6.11
N GLN A 166 -9.72 -12.35 -5.49
CA GLN A 166 -10.40 -12.86 -4.31
C GLN A 166 -11.62 -13.71 -4.67
N TYR A 167 -12.07 -13.65 -5.93
CA TYR A 167 -13.15 -14.49 -6.43
C TYR A 167 -12.63 -15.90 -6.80
N PRO A 168 -13.48 -16.93 -6.69
CA PRO A 168 -13.09 -18.31 -7.00
C PRO A 168 -13.00 -18.61 -8.50
N ASP A 169 -13.54 -17.76 -9.35
CA ASP A 169 -13.46 -17.84 -10.80
C ASP A 169 -12.23 -17.05 -11.30
N ASP A 170 -11.68 -17.45 -12.45
CA ASP A 170 -10.49 -16.80 -13.04
C ASP A 170 -10.89 -15.50 -13.81
N ARG A 171 -11.85 -14.72 -13.29
CA ARG A 171 -12.22 -13.44 -13.90
C ARG A 171 -11.06 -12.45 -13.79
N THR A 172 -10.94 -11.59 -14.79
CA THR A 172 -10.11 -10.39 -14.73
C THR A 172 -11.03 -9.18 -14.78
N ALA A 173 -11.22 -8.50 -13.67
CA ALA A 173 -12.12 -7.36 -13.56
C ALA A 173 -11.53 -6.32 -12.60
N GLY A 174 -11.79 -5.04 -12.86
CA GLY A 174 -11.27 -3.95 -12.03
C GLY A 174 -9.75 -3.75 -12.14
N ARG A 175 -9.08 -4.35 -13.15
CA ARG A 175 -7.66 -4.16 -13.42
C ARG A 175 -7.35 -4.08 -14.91
N GLY A 176 -6.34 -3.30 -15.24
CA GLY A 176 -5.83 -3.17 -16.59
C GLY A 176 -4.59 -2.29 -16.62
N TRP A 177 -3.96 -2.19 -17.78
CA TRP A 177 -2.92 -1.19 -17.98
C TRP A 177 -3.09 -0.49 -19.32
N LEU A 178 -2.61 0.76 -19.36
CA LEU A 178 -2.62 1.58 -20.56
C LEU A 178 -1.29 2.35 -20.71
N ARG A 179 -1.10 2.96 -21.86
CA ARG A 179 -0.02 3.96 -22.07
C ARG A 179 -0.61 5.34 -22.19
N THR A 180 0.05 6.32 -21.56
CA THR A 180 -0.30 7.73 -21.73
C THR A 180 -0.12 8.18 -23.18
N ALA A 181 -0.96 9.11 -23.61
CA ALA A 181 -0.82 9.78 -24.92
C ALA A 181 0.51 10.57 -25.02
N PRO A 182 0.93 11.00 -26.21
CA PRO A 182 2.17 11.78 -26.37
C PRO A 182 2.24 13.06 -25.54
N ASP A 183 1.10 13.64 -25.20
CA ASP A 183 0.96 14.81 -24.32
C ASP A 183 0.86 14.44 -22.83
N GLY A 184 1.11 13.18 -22.47
CA GLY A 184 1.07 12.67 -21.12
C GLY A 184 -0.35 12.39 -20.58
N THR A 185 -1.41 12.67 -21.33
CA THR A 185 -2.78 12.46 -20.84
C THR A 185 -3.13 10.97 -20.78
N TYR A 186 -3.96 10.62 -19.80
CA TYR A 186 -4.56 9.30 -19.66
C TYR A 186 -6.04 9.40 -19.31
N ARG A 187 -6.80 8.40 -19.69
CA ARG A 187 -8.20 8.23 -19.34
C ARG A 187 -8.63 6.78 -19.46
N PHE A 188 -9.57 6.37 -18.63
CA PHE A 188 -10.17 5.04 -18.66
C PHE A 188 -11.48 5.02 -17.88
N TRP A 189 -12.27 3.97 -18.10
CA TRP A 189 -13.44 3.65 -17.30
C TRP A 189 -13.11 2.54 -16.30
N THR A 190 -13.78 2.60 -15.16
CA THR A 190 -13.77 1.60 -14.08
C THR A 190 -15.10 1.69 -13.32
N VAL A 191 -15.20 1.03 -12.17
CA VAL A 191 -16.24 1.31 -11.18
C VAL A 191 -15.70 2.23 -10.10
N LEU A 192 -16.58 3.04 -9.50
CA LEU A 192 -16.23 3.84 -8.32
C LEU A 192 -15.82 2.89 -7.19
N PRO A 193 -14.60 2.97 -6.68
CA PRO A 193 -14.16 2.09 -5.60
C PRO A 193 -15.00 2.33 -4.34
N THR A 194 -15.13 1.28 -3.52
CA THR A 194 -15.80 1.31 -2.23
C THR A 194 -14.82 1.01 -1.09
N PRO A 195 -15.10 1.46 0.15
CA PRO A 195 -14.29 1.05 1.29
C PRO A 195 -14.45 -0.44 1.56
N TYR A 196 -13.38 -1.09 1.99
CA TYR A 196 -13.39 -2.52 2.27
C TYR A 196 -12.53 -2.88 3.47
N PRO A 197 -12.83 -3.99 4.17
CA PRO A 197 -11.97 -4.50 5.23
C PRO A 197 -10.77 -5.25 4.62
N ILE A 198 -9.58 -5.02 5.17
CA ILE A 198 -8.45 -5.92 4.91
C ILE A 198 -8.77 -7.33 5.43
N PRO A 199 -8.09 -8.40 4.97
CA PRO A 199 -8.28 -9.73 5.55
C PRO A 199 -8.11 -9.69 7.07
N HIS A 200 -9.14 -10.14 7.82
CA HIS A 200 -9.17 -10.03 9.28
C HIS A 200 -9.67 -11.30 9.97
N ASP A 201 -9.68 -12.40 9.23
CA ASP A 201 -10.05 -13.75 9.68
C ASP A 201 -8.85 -14.55 10.21
N GLY A 202 -7.68 -13.90 10.35
CA GLY A 202 -6.42 -14.48 10.80
C GLY A 202 -5.81 -13.77 12.00
N PRO A 203 -4.55 -14.10 12.34
CA PRO A 203 -3.86 -13.52 13.51
C PRO A 203 -3.80 -12.01 13.51
N VAL A 204 -3.64 -11.37 12.34
CA VAL A 204 -3.64 -9.90 12.24
C VAL A 204 -5.02 -9.31 12.58
N GLY A 205 -6.11 -9.97 12.17
CA GLY A 205 -7.46 -9.59 12.56
C GLY A 205 -7.69 -9.71 14.08
N ASP A 206 -7.17 -10.79 14.70
CA ASP A 206 -7.18 -10.95 16.16
C ASP A 206 -6.43 -9.78 16.84
N LEU A 207 -5.28 -9.40 16.32
CA LEU A 207 -4.48 -8.27 16.83
C LEU A 207 -5.25 -6.94 16.74
N LEU A 208 -5.86 -6.65 15.59
CA LEU A 208 -6.66 -5.45 15.41
C LEU A 208 -7.83 -5.41 16.40
N THR A 209 -8.52 -6.54 16.56
CA THR A 209 -9.63 -6.69 17.52
C THR A 209 -9.16 -6.44 18.95
N ALA A 210 -8.04 -7.04 19.36
CA ALA A 210 -7.47 -6.86 20.69
C ALA A 210 -7.01 -5.42 20.95
N ALA A 211 -6.58 -4.71 19.88
CA ALA A 211 -6.16 -3.31 19.94
C ALA A 211 -7.33 -2.32 19.76
N ALA A 212 -8.58 -2.79 19.65
CA ALA A 212 -9.77 -1.99 19.35
C ALA A 212 -9.62 -1.13 18.07
N ARG A 213 -8.93 -1.67 17.04
CA ARG A 213 -8.75 -1.05 15.74
C ARG A 213 -9.65 -1.72 14.69
N GLY A 214 -10.25 -0.90 13.81
CA GLY A 214 -11.04 -1.40 12.68
C GLY A 214 -10.14 -1.94 11.55
N PRO A 215 -10.64 -2.89 10.73
CA PRO A 215 -9.93 -3.42 9.58
C PRO A 215 -10.15 -2.62 8.30
N MET A 216 -10.95 -1.55 8.33
CA MET A 216 -11.41 -0.86 7.12
C MET A 216 -10.30 -0.04 6.46
N ARG A 217 -10.30 -0.05 5.14
CA ARG A 217 -9.62 0.91 4.29
C ARG A 217 -10.62 1.80 3.59
N PRO A 218 -10.32 3.10 3.41
CA PRO A 218 -11.16 3.98 2.60
C PRO A 218 -11.19 3.52 1.14
N ALA A 219 -12.23 3.92 0.42
CA ALA A 219 -12.37 3.72 -1.02
C ALA A 219 -11.15 4.27 -1.77
N HIS A 220 -10.50 3.45 -2.60
CA HIS A 220 -9.30 3.87 -3.32
C HIS A 220 -9.07 3.08 -4.61
N LEU A 221 -8.32 3.69 -5.51
CA LEU A 221 -7.84 3.10 -6.75
C LEU A 221 -6.31 3.12 -6.76
N HIS A 222 -5.70 2.00 -7.12
CA HIS A 222 -4.25 1.85 -7.19
C HIS A 222 -3.70 2.27 -8.54
N PHE A 223 -2.50 2.84 -8.53
CA PHE A 223 -1.71 3.15 -9.70
C PHE A 223 -0.27 2.68 -9.56
N LYS A 224 0.27 2.09 -10.63
CA LYS A 224 1.70 1.88 -10.79
C LYS A 224 2.13 2.51 -12.11
N ALA A 225 2.91 3.58 -12.04
CA ALA A 225 3.44 4.28 -13.21
C ALA A 225 4.89 3.87 -13.46
N THR A 226 5.16 3.39 -14.67
CA THR A 226 6.50 2.91 -15.06
C THR A 226 6.91 3.51 -16.40
N THR A 227 8.09 4.11 -16.46
CA THR A 227 8.70 4.63 -17.70
C THR A 227 10.23 4.67 -17.55
N PRO A 228 11.01 4.45 -18.62
CA PRO A 228 12.47 4.57 -18.56
C PRO A 228 12.93 5.94 -18.04
N GLY A 229 13.99 5.96 -17.27
CA GLY A 229 14.60 7.19 -16.73
C GLY A 229 13.83 7.83 -15.55
N HIS A 230 12.76 7.20 -15.08
CA HIS A 230 12.01 7.67 -13.91
C HIS A 230 11.85 6.52 -12.91
N ARG A 231 11.82 6.88 -11.63
CA ARG A 231 11.47 5.92 -10.58
C ARG A 231 10.04 5.43 -10.80
N THR A 232 9.84 4.13 -10.64
CA THR A 232 8.49 3.56 -10.60
C THR A 232 7.73 4.18 -9.43
N LEU A 233 6.58 4.79 -9.73
CA LEU A 233 5.65 5.30 -8.74
C LEU A 233 4.58 4.24 -8.46
N ILE A 234 4.39 3.91 -7.20
CA ILE A 234 3.26 3.12 -6.70
C ILE A 234 2.48 4.02 -5.76
N THR A 235 1.20 4.23 -6.04
CA THR A 235 0.35 5.13 -5.26
C THR A 235 -1.10 4.70 -5.29
N HIS A 236 -1.90 5.32 -4.43
CA HIS A 236 -3.37 5.24 -4.44
C HIS A 236 -3.95 6.62 -4.67
N ILE A 237 -5.17 6.69 -5.21
CA ILE A 237 -6.05 7.85 -5.04
C ILE A 237 -7.22 7.41 -4.17
N PHE A 238 -7.59 8.24 -3.21
CA PHE A 238 -8.66 7.98 -2.25
C PHE A 238 -9.87 8.84 -2.56
N VAL A 239 -11.07 8.31 -2.40
CA VAL A 239 -12.31 9.04 -2.66
C VAL A 239 -12.58 10.02 -1.52
N ALA A 240 -12.74 11.30 -1.83
CA ALA A 240 -13.08 12.33 -0.85
C ALA A 240 -14.43 12.05 -0.17
N GLY A 241 -14.53 12.40 1.10
CA GLY A 241 -15.74 12.17 1.89
C GLY A 241 -15.90 10.73 2.41
N ASP A 242 -15.01 9.81 2.08
CA ASP A 242 -15.05 8.45 2.64
C ASP A 242 -14.86 8.50 4.18
N PRO A 243 -15.71 7.80 4.97
CA PRO A 243 -15.67 7.86 6.43
C PRO A 243 -14.40 7.26 7.04
N TYR A 244 -13.65 6.47 6.28
CA TYR A 244 -12.43 5.80 6.76
C TYR A 244 -11.13 6.53 6.43
N LEU A 245 -11.16 7.71 5.77
CA LEU A 245 -9.97 8.51 5.47
C LEU A 245 -9.11 8.82 6.70
N GLY A 246 -9.75 9.03 7.85
CA GLY A 246 -9.07 9.32 9.12
C GLY A 246 -8.65 8.08 9.92
N CYS A 247 -8.94 6.85 9.45
CA CYS A 247 -8.70 5.61 10.18
C CYS A 247 -8.34 4.42 9.29
N ASP A 248 -7.65 4.67 8.18
CA ASP A 248 -7.14 3.62 7.28
C ASP A 248 -6.30 2.59 8.07
N ALA A 249 -6.70 1.31 8.00
CA ALA A 249 -6.06 0.22 8.73
C ALA A 249 -4.55 0.08 8.41
N VAL A 250 -4.10 0.58 7.25
CA VAL A 250 -2.70 0.48 6.79
C VAL A 250 -1.98 1.84 6.69
N PHE A 251 -2.61 2.94 7.12
CA PHE A 251 -2.03 4.29 7.16
C PHE A 251 -1.60 4.83 5.79
N GLY A 252 -2.28 4.40 4.71
CA GLY A 252 -1.92 4.78 3.34
C GLY A 252 -2.39 6.16 2.93
N VAL A 253 -3.39 6.74 3.61
CA VAL A 253 -3.99 8.02 3.24
C VAL A 253 -3.01 9.18 3.40
N LYS A 254 -2.93 10.01 2.36
CA LYS A 254 -2.22 11.29 2.35
C LYS A 254 -3.15 12.33 1.73
N ASP A 255 -3.20 13.54 2.27
CA ASP A 255 -4.13 14.59 1.82
C ASP A 255 -4.00 14.88 0.32
N SER A 256 -2.77 14.84 -0.22
CA SER A 256 -2.49 15.06 -1.64
C SER A 256 -3.02 13.97 -2.57
N LEU A 257 -3.46 12.83 -2.03
CA LEU A 257 -3.97 11.69 -2.77
C LEU A 257 -5.50 11.54 -2.62
N VAL A 258 -6.15 12.46 -1.91
CA VAL A 258 -7.63 12.48 -1.78
C VAL A 258 -8.21 13.25 -2.96
N VAL A 259 -9.15 12.63 -3.68
CA VAL A 259 -9.72 13.12 -4.93
C VAL A 259 -11.24 13.17 -4.84
N GLU A 260 -11.82 14.27 -5.29
CA GLU A 260 -13.27 14.41 -5.42
C GLU A 260 -13.81 13.47 -6.52
N ALA A 261 -14.94 12.83 -6.22
CA ALA A 261 -15.71 12.06 -7.20
C ALA A 261 -16.94 12.88 -7.59
N ASP A 262 -16.90 13.50 -8.77
CA ASP A 262 -18.02 14.27 -9.30
C ASP A 262 -19.12 13.34 -9.79
N HIS A 263 -20.34 13.55 -9.32
CA HIS A 263 -21.51 12.74 -9.68
C HIS A 263 -22.26 13.33 -10.89
N HIS A 264 -22.56 12.49 -11.87
CA HIS A 264 -23.27 12.84 -13.08
C HIS A 264 -24.55 12.02 -13.26
N SER A 265 -25.58 12.67 -13.80
CA SER A 265 -26.75 11.96 -14.32
C SER A 265 -26.41 11.23 -15.62
N ALA A 266 -27.31 10.38 -16.14
CA ALA A 266 -27.18 9.83 -17.48
C ALA A 266 -26.94 10.95 -18.51
N GLY A 267 -26.02 10.73 -19.45
CA GLY A 267 -25.67 11.74 -20.46
C GLY A 267 -24.23 11.60 -20.96
N PRO A 268 -23.79 12.51 -21.86
CA PRO A 268 -22.48 12.41 -22.50
C PRO A 268 -21.34 12.56 -21.49
N ALA A 269 -20.37 11.66 -21.58
CA ALA A 269 -19.10 11.73 -20.86
C ALA A 269 -18.03 12.48 -21.69
N PRO A 270 -16.90 12.87 -21.07
CA PRO A 270 -15.87 13.64 -21.75
C PRO A 270 -15.20 12.95 -22.96
N ASP A 271 -15.26 11.63 -23.04
CA ASP A 271 -14.76 10.81 -24.13
C ASP A 271 -15.79 10.62 -25.27
N GLY A 272 -17.00 11.18 -25.13
CA GLY A 272 -18.10 11.08 -26.08
C GLY A 272 -18.96 9.84 -25.88
N SER A 273 -18.66 8.99 -24.93
CA SER A 273 -19.52 7.86 -24.55
C SER A 273 -20.83 8.37 -23.89
N GLN A 274 -21.85 7.53 -23.84
CA GLN A 274 -23.17 7.88 -23.31
C GLN A 274 -23.64 6.85 -22.30
N PRO A 275 -23.15 6.92 -21.05
CA PRO A 275 -23.64 6.06 -19.98
C PRO A 275 -25.17 6.15 -19.83
N GLN A 276 -25.84 5.00 -19.78
CA GLN A 276 -27.31 4.93 -19.69
C GLN A 276 -27.86 5.27 -18.30
N GLY A 277 -27.00 5.23 -17.28
CA GLY A 277 -27.30 5.54 -15.88
C GLY A 277 -26.46 6.65 -15.31
N ALA A 278 -26.58 6.88 -14.00
CA ALA A 278 -25.68 7.76 -13.29
C ALA A 278 -24.24 7.21 -13.33
N TRP A 279 -23.28 8.10 -13.37
CA TRP A 279 -21.84 7.79 -13.39
C TRP A 279 -21.06 8.83 -12.59
N THR A 280 -19.79 8.56 -12.33
CA THR A 280 -18.90 9.48 -11.62
C THR A 280 -17.66 9.79 -12.44
N SER A 281 -16.97 10.88 -12.10
CA SER A 281 -15.65 11.16 -12.65
C SER A 281 -14.65 11.56 -11.57
N MET A 282 -13.40 11.16 -11.76
CA MET A 282 -12.26 11.58 -10.94
C MET A 282 -11.15 12.09 -11.85
N THR A 283 -10.49 13.18 -11.44
CA THR A 283 -9.33 13.71 -12.16
C THR A 283 -8.13 13.78 -11.25
N PHE A 284 -7.01 13.19 -11.67
CA PHE A 284 -5.77 13.17 -10.90
C PHE A 284 -4.54 13.21 -11.79
N ASP A 285 -3.62 14.16 -11.53
CA ASP A 285 -2.35 14.24 -12.23
C ASP A 285 -1.24 13.47 -11.46
N LEU A 286 -0.42 12.72 -12.19
CA LEU A 286 0.72 11.99 -11.63
C LEU A 286 2.01 12.74 -11.95
N VAL A 287 2.82 13.05 -10.94
CA VAL A 287 4.12 13.69 -11.09
C VAL A 287 5.22 12.70 -10.76
N LEU A 288 5.99 12.30 -11.79
CA LEU A 288 7.09 11.36 -11.67
C LEU A 288 8.42 12.08 -11.42
N VAL A 289 9.32 11.41 -10.73
CA VAL A 289 10.68 11.89 -10.48
C VAL A 289 11.70 11.09 -11.28
N PRO A 290 12.79 11.71 -11.75
CA PRO A 290 13.86 11.00 -12.41
C PRO A 290 14.45 9.89 -11.53
N ASP A 291 14.90 8.82 -12.17
CA ASP A 291 15.70 7.80 -11.52
C ASP A 291 17.14 8.29 -11.44
N ASN A 292 17.56 8.72 -10.25
CA ASN A 292 18.92 9.24 -10.03
C ASN A 292 19.98 8.13 -9.88
N ASP A 293 19.57 6.87 -9.94
CA ASP A 293 20.44 5.69 -9.80
C ASP A 293 20.83 5.05 -11.16
N SER A 294 20.55 5.72 -12.29
CA SER A 294 20.89 5.25 -13.65
C SER A 294 22.12 5.94 -14.25
#